data_cbf735a632109ab2f90a939e7faa4929
#
_entry.id   cbf735a632109ab2f90a939e7faa4929
#
_cell.length_a   1.000
_cell.length_b   1.000
_cell.length_c   1.000
_cell.angle_alpha   90.00
_cell.angle_beta   90.00
_cell.angle_gamma   90.00
#
_symmetry.space_group_name_H-M   'P 1'
#
loop_
_entity.id
_entity.type
_entity.pdbx_description
1 polymer ?
#
loop_
_entity_poly.entity_id
_entity_poly.type
_entity_poly.pdbx_seq_one_letter_code
_entity_poly.pdbx_strand_id
1 'polypeptide(L)'
;LTKNQFIIEKKLSVIVSDKIDVMLGQAFECTEDGDISAALKLYDLVLKKEPSNIRALTDKGVTLQNIGKIKLAINSYNKALSISPDNLDVLLNKGAALHSDEQYQDAIKCYDKVLLIDKKSTMALAYKGLSLGELGHLHDAIKHFKKALSIDKYYDLANISKELAQDLLKSIKKEKSKTQ
;
A
#
# COMPACT_ATOMS: atom_id res chain seq x y z
N LEU A 1 2.10 -26.92 33.22
CA LEU A 1 1.50 -27.63 32.08
C LEU A 1 2.20 -28.97 31.91
N THR A 2 1.44 -30.06 31.84
CA THR A 2 2.03 -31.38 31.58
C THR A 2 2.53 -31.46 30.14
N LYS A 3 3.52 -32.32 29.86
CA LYS A 3 4.07 -32.55 28.51
C LYS A 3 2.97 -32.83 27.48
N ASN A 4 1.92 -33.54 27.89
CA ASN A 4 0.77 -33.87 27.04
C ASN A 4 -0.11 -32.62 26.74
N GLN A 5 -0.34 -31.76 27.74
CA GLN A 5 -1.08 -30.50 27.53
C GLN A 5 -0.35 -29.58 26.52
N PHE A 6 0.97 -29.45 26.64
CA PHE A 6 1.79 -28.67 25.69
C PHE A 6 1.71 -29.21 24.25
N ILE A 7 1.72 -30.55 24.08
CA ILE A 7 1.59 -31.18 22.75
C ILE A 7 0.21 -30.94 22.14
N ILE A 8 -0.85 -31.02 22.96
CA ILE A 8 -2.23 -30.77 22.51
C ILE A 8 -2.40 -29.31 22.10
N GLU A 9 -1.93 -28.36 22.91
CA GLU A 9 -1.99 -26.92 22.59
C GLU A 9 -1.24 -26.59 21.29
N LYS A 10 -0.04 -27.16 21.10
CA LYS A 10 0.73 -26.99 19.88
C LYS A 10 0.02 -27.57 18.65
N LYS A 11 -0.61 -28.74 18.74
CA LYS A 11 -1.40 -29.32 17.66
C LYS A 11 -2.64 -28.49 17.35
N LEU A 12 -3.35 -28.00 18.37
CA LEU A 12 -4.51 -27.13 18.19
C LEU A 12 -4.13 -25.79 17.52
N SER A 13 -3.01 -25.20 17.92
CA SER A 13 -2.55 -23.95 17.29
C SER A 13 -2.21 -24.13 15.81
N VAL A 14 -1.59 -25.25 15.43
CA VAL A 14 -1.32 -25.56 14.01
C VAL A 14 -2.63 -25.73 13.22
N ILE A 15 -3.59 -26.51 13.74
CA ILE A 15 -4.89 -26.71 13.07
C ILE A 15 -5.66 -25.39 12.90
N VAL A 16 -5.59 -24.50 13.88
CA VAL A 16 -6.24 -23.18 13.82
C VAL A 16 -5.54 -22.28 12.79
N SER A 17 -4.20 -22.30 12.76
CA SER A 17 -3.41 -21.57 11.77
C SER A 17 -3.74 -22.02 10.34
N ASP A 18 -3.73 -23.34 10.08
CA ASP A 18 -4.08 -23.90 8.77
C ASP A 18 -5.49 -23.46 8.33
N LYS A 19 -6.43 -23.43 9.26
CA LYS A 19 -7.80 -22.97 8.97
C LYS A 19 -7.87 -21.47 8.64
N ILE A 20 -7.08 -20.63 9.29
CA ILE A 20 -6.99 -19.19 9.00
C ILE A 20 -6.40 -18.98 7.62
N ASP A 21 -5.31 -19.68 7.27
CA ASP A 21 -4.67 -19.57 5.96
C ASP A 21 -5.60 -20.01 4.83
N VAL A 22 -6.38 -21.09 5.03
CA VAL A 22 -7.42 -21.51 4.08
C VAL A 22 -8.47 -20.42 3.91
N MET A 23 -8.96 -19.80 5.00
CA MET A 23 -9.95 -18.71 4.92
C MET A 23 -9.40 -17.48 4.20
N LEU A 24 -8.14 -17.14 4.40
CA LEU A 24 -7.49 -16.03 3.69
C LEU A 24 -7.30 -16.34 2.20
N GLY A 25 -6.97 -17.58 1.85
CA GLY A 25 -6.92 -18.04 0.46
C GLY A 25 -8.27 -17.92 -0.22
N GLN A 26 -9.33 -18.42 0.42
CA GLN A 26 -10.70 -18.30 -0.09
C GLN A 26 -11.15 -16.85 -0.24
N ALA A 27 -10.78 -15.97 0.72
CA ALA A 27 -11.11 -14.55 0.62
C ALA A 27 -10.41 -13.88 -0.58
N PHE A 28 -9.17 -14.26 -0.85
CA PHE A 28 -8.44 -13.79 -2.03
C PHE A 28 -9.12 -14.28 -3.32
N GLU A 29 -9.45 -15.57 -3.44
CA GLU A 29 -10.19 -16.14 -4.58
C GLU A 29 -11.51 -15.40 -4.79
N CYS A 30 -12.30 -15.17 -3.74
CA CYS A 30 -13.54 -14.39 -3.84
C CYS A 30 -13.29 -12.96 -4.35
N THR A 31 -12.14 -12.33 -3.99
CA THR A 31 -11.79 -11.00 -4.50
C THR A 31 -11.48 -11.04 -6.00
N GLU A 32 -10.73 -12.05 -6.47
CA GLU A 32 -10.43 -12.25 -7.89
C GLU A 32 -11.68 -12.57 -8.71
N ASP A 33 -12.60 -13.35 -8.15
CA ASP A 33 -13.87 -13.68 -8.77
C ASP A 33 -14.91 -12.53 -8.75
N GLY A 34 -14.60 -11.44 -8.05
CA GLY A 34 -15.49 -10.27 -7.90
C GLY A 34 -16.56 -10.42 -6.82
N ASP A 35 -16.60 -11.51 -6.05
CA ASP A 35 -17.48 -11.65 -4.88
C ASP A 35 -16.88 -10.94 -3.65
N ILE A 36 -16.85 -9.63 -3.75
CA ILE A 36 -16.31 -8.76 -2.70
C ILE A 36 -17.03 -8.92 -1.37
N SER A 37 -18.35 -9.25 -1.41
CA SER A 37 -19.13 -9.44 -0.19
C SER A 37 -18.66 -10.67 0.59
N ALA A 38 -18.44 -11.80 -0.12
CA ALA A 38 -17.88 -13.00 0.50
C ALA A 38 -16.46 -12.78 1.00
N ALA A 39 -15.61 -12.14 0.20
CA ALA A 39 -14.24 -11.81 0.61
C ALA A 39 -14.20 -11.02 1.92
N LEU A 40 -14.95 -9.92 2.02
CA LEU A 40 -15.00 -9.09 3.23
C LEU A 40 -15.53 -9.84 4.45
N LYS A 41 -16.54 -10.71 4.28
CA LYS A 41 -17.04 -11.57 5.36
C LYS A 41 -15.96 -12.53 5.86
N LEU A 42 -15.18 -13.13 4.96
CA LEU A 42 -14.09 -14.04 5.32
C LEU A 42 -12.98 -13.31 6.07
N TYR A 43 -12.56 -12.12 5.61
CA TYR A 43 -11.61 -11.29 6.38
C TYR A 43 -12.16 -10.94 7.76
N ASP A 44 -13.45 -10.58 7.89
CA ASP A 44 -14.06 -10.29 9.19
C ASP A 44 -14.10 -11.50 10.12
N LEU A 45 -14.35 -12.71 9.58
CA LEU A 45 -14.31 -13.95 10.34
C LEU A 45 -12.88 -14.25 10.84
N VAL A 46 -11.86 -14.03 10.01
CA VAL A 46 -10.46 -14.15 10.42
C VAL A 46 -10.16 -13.15 11.53
N LEU A 47 -10.49 -11.87 11.36
CA LEU A 47 -10.22 -10.81 12.32
C LEU A 47 -11.02 -10.95 13.63
N LYS A 48 -12.15 -11.65 13.61
CA LYS A 48 -12.87 -12.03 14.84
C LYS A 48 -12.11 -13.05 15.67
N LYS A 49 -11.36 -13.95 15.01
CA LYS A 49 -10.54 -14.98 15.68
C LYS A 49 -9.16 -14.46 16.03
N GLU A 50 -8.56 -13.70 15.12
CA GLU A 50 -7.22 -13.13 15.22
C GLU A 50 -7.29 -11.62 14.91
N PRO A 51 -7.64 -10.77 15.89
CA PRO A 51 -7.77 -9.32 15.67
C PRO A 51 -6.47 -8.64 15.22
N SER A 52 -5.33 -9.26 15.50
CA SER A 52 -3.99 -8.79 15.12
C SER A 52 -3.43 -9.44 13.85
N ASN A 53 -4.23 -10.15 13.07
CA ASN A 53 -3.78 -10.74 11.82
C ASN A 53 -3.53 -9.64 10.77
N ILE A 54 -2.24 -9.29 10.59
CA ILE A 54 -1.81 -8.21 9.70
C ILE A 54 -2.20 -8.50 8.26
N ARG A 55 -2.07 -9.75 7.80
CA ARG A 55 -2.45 -10.16 6.45
C ARG A 55 -3.92 -9.91 6.19
N ALA A 56 -4.81 -10.36 7.07
CA ALA A 56 -6.25 -10.12 6.94
C ALA A 56 -6.60 -8.63 6.92
N LEU A 57 -5.95 -7.81 7.76
CA LEU A 57 -6.14 -6.35 7.77
C LEU A 57 -5.67 -5.71 6.47
N THR A 58 -4.52 -6.15 5.95
CA THR A 58 -3.93 -5.61 4.71
C THR A 58 -4.78 -5.99 3.51
N ASP A 59 -5.10 -7.28 3.33
CA ASP A 59 -5.87 -7.79 2.20
C ASP A 59 -7.29 -7.20 2.19
N LYS A 60 -7.94 -7.08 3.36
CA LYS A 60 -9.19 -6.35 3.50
C LYS A 60 -9.07 -4.90 3.08
N GLY A 61 -7.97 -4.23 3.44
CA GLY A 61 -7.68 -2.86 3.02
C GLY A 61 -7.56 -2.74 1.51
N VAL A 62 -6.81 -3.63 0.86
CA VAL A 62 -6.66 -3.68 -0.61
C VAL A 62 -8.02 -3.92 -1.28
N THR A 63 -8.79 -4.90 -0.81
CA THR A 63 -10.14 -5.18 -1.34
C THR A 63 -11.06 -3.96 -1.23
N LEU A 64 -11.04 -3.25 -0.09
CA LEU A 64 -11.82 -2.03 0.12
C LEU A 64 -11.37 -0.89 -0.80
N GLN A 65 -10.06 -0.75 -1.01
CA GLN A 65 -9.49 0.27 -1.90
C GLN A 65 -9.91 0.01 -3.36
N ASN A 66 -9.87 -1.24 -3.83
CA ASN A 66 -10.25 -1.63 -5.18
C ASN A 66 -11.72 -1.30 -5.51
N ILE A 67 -12.60 -1.30 -4.51
CA ILE A 67 -14.02 -0.90 -4.66
C ILE A 67 -14.28 0.57 -4.31
N GLY A 68 -13.24 1.39 -4.20
CA GLY A 68 -13.36 2.83 -3.93
C GLY A 68 -13.70 3.20 -2.49
N LYS A 69 -13.76 2.26 -1.56
CA LYS A 69 -14.00 2.53 -0.12
C LYS A 69 -12.72 2.96 0.59
N ILE A 70 -12.07 4.01 0.08
CA ILE A 70 -10.71 4.43 0.45
C ILE A 70 -10.56 4.69 1.95
N LYS A 71 -11.51 5.39 2.58
CA LYS A 71 -11.44 5.69 4.02
C LYS A 71 -11.48 4.43 4.89
N LEU A 72 -12.24 3.40 4.47
CA LEU A 72 -12.27 2.12 5.17
C LEU A 72 -10.97 1.32 4.95
N ALA A 73 -10.38 1.41 3.77
CA ALA A 73 -9.07 0.84 3.48
C ALA A 73 -7.98 1.45 4.38
N ILE A 74 -7.91 2.79 4.45
CA ILE A 74 -6.97 3.51 5.32
C ILE A 74 -7.14 3.09 6.80
N ASN A 75 -8.38 2.90 7.27
CA ASN A 75 -8.62 2.42 8.63
C ASN A 75 -8.06 1.00 8.85
N SER A 76 -8.22 0.11 7.87
CA SER A 76 -7.66 -1.25 7.94
C SER A 76 -6.12 -1.22 7.98
N TYR A 77 -5.48 -0.39 7.14
CA TYR A 77 -4.03 -0.18 7.17
C TYR A 77 -3.54 0.45 8.47
N ASN A 78 -4.29 1.40 9.05
CA ASN A 78 -3.95 1.98 10.35
C ASN A 78 -3.93 0.92 11.45
N LYS A 79 -4.91 0.00 11.47
CA LYS A 79 -4.92 -1.12 12.40
C LYS A 79 -3.72 -2.05 12.18
N ALA A 80 -3.39 -2.38 10.94
CA ALA A 80 -2.21 -3.19 10.63
C ALA A 80 -0.91 -2.52 11.10
N LEU A 81 -0.77 -1.20 10.87
CA LEU A 81 0.41 -0.43 11.29
C LEU A 81 0.47 -0.19 12.81
N SER A 82 -0.65 -0.26 13.53
CA SER A 82 -0.61 -0.23 14.99
C SER A 82 -0.01 -1.51 15.59
N ILE A 83 -0.03 -2.61 14.84
CA ILE A 83 0.55 -3.90 15.22
C ILE A 83 2.00 -4.02 14.73
N SER A 84 2.25 -3.63 13.48
CA SER A 84 3.59 -3.63 12.85
C SER A 84 3.86 -2.27 12.19
N PRO A 85 4.42 -1.30 12.93
CA PRO A 85 4.60 0.08 12.46
C PRO A 85 5.50 0.23 11.24
N ASP A 86 6.41 -0.72 11.04
CA ASP A 86 7.44 -0.68 10.00
C ASP A 86 7.18 -1.70 8.86
N ASN A 87 5.95 -2.21 8.75
CA ASN A 87 5.57 -3.09 7.66
C ASN A 87 5.52 -2.31 6.34
N LEU A 88 6.49 -2.59 5.46
CA LEU A 88 6.70 -1.84 4.21
C LEU A 88 5.51 -1.95 3.26
N ASP A 89 4.92 -3.15 3.13
CA ASP A 89 3.78 -3.38 2.23
C ASP A 89 2.56 -2.59 2.69
N VAL A 90 2.28 -2.59 3.99
CA VAL A 90 1.16 -1.84 4.57
C VAL A 90 1.39 -0.33 4.42
N LEU A 91 2.62 0.15 4.62
CA LEU A 91 2.98 1.56 4.42
C LEU A 91 2.80 1.99 2.97
N LEU A 92 3.22 1.17 2.01
CA LEU A 92 3.03 1.42 0.57
C LEU A 92 1.55 1.48 0.21
N ASN A 93 0.77 0.49 0.62
CA ASN A 93 -0.67 0.42 0.35
C ASN A 93 -1.42 1.59 1.00
N LYS A 94 -1.09 1.93 2.25
CA LYS A 94 -1.66 3.11 2.92
C LYS A 94 -1.30 4.40 2.19
N GLY A 95 -0.05 4.55 1.75
CA GLY A 95 0.39 5.69 0.96
C GLY A 95 -0.41 5.82 -0.35
N ALA A 96 -0.61 4.71 -1.06
CA ALA A 96 -1.41 4.69 -2.28
C ALA A 96 -2.88 5.04 -2.02
N ALA A 97 -3.47 4.53 -0.94
CA ALA A 97 -4.84 4.88 -0.54
C ALA A 97 -4.97 6.36 -0.17
N LEU A 98 -4.00 6.93 0.57
CA LEU A 98 -3.96 8.34 0.90
C LEU A 98 -3.80 9.22 -0.35
N HIS A 99 -2.97 8.79 -1.31
CA HIS A 99 -2.85 9.47 -2.60
C HIS A 99 -4.18 9.49 -3.35
N SER A 100 -4.90 8.37 -3.39
CA SER A 100 -6.23 8.28 -4.01
C SER A 100 -7.31 9.10 -3.28
N ASP A 101 -7.13 9.40 -1.99
CA ASP A 101 -7.99 10.29 -1.20
C ASP A 101 -7.47 11.75 -1.21
N GLU A 102 -6.57 12.08 -2.14
CA GLU A 102 -5.95 13.41 -2.34
C GLU A 102 -5.16 13.92 -1.11
N GLN A 103 -4.89 13.06 -0.15
CA GLN A 103 -4.08 13.36 1.05
C GLN A 103 -2.58 13.20 0.72
N TYR A 104 -2.08 13.97 -0.25
CA TYR A 104 -0.75 13.78 -0.83
C TYR A 104 0.40 13.94 0.17
N GLN A 105 0.29 14.88 1.12
CA GLN A 105 1.33 15.09 2.15
C GLN A 105 1.44 13.88 3.08
N ASP A 106 0.32 13.26 3.44
CA ASP A 106 0.31 12.10 4.32
C ASP A 106 0.74 10.83 3.55
N ALA A 107 0.42 10.73 2.25
CA ALA A 107 0.97 9.72 1.37
C ALA A 107 2.51 9.79 1.33
N ILE A 108 3.06 10.99 1.13
CA ILE A 108 4.52 11.23 1.13
C ILE A 108 5.16 10.77 2.44
N LYS A 109 4.54 11.04 3.60
CA LYS A 109 5.04 10.56 4.90
C LYS A 109 5.11 9.04 4.98
N CYS A 110 4.14 8.33 4.38
CA CYS A 110 4.19 6.87 4.32
C CYS A 110 5.36 6.39 3.46
N TYR A 111 5.55 6.97 2.29
CA TYR A 111 6.67 6.61 1.40
C TYR A 111 8.03 6.99 2.00
N ASP A 112 8.12 8.09 2.75
CA ASP A 112 9.33 8.46 3.47
C ASP A 112 9.71 7.42 4.53
N LYS A 113 8.74 6.87 5.26
CA LYS A 113 8.99 5.77 6.20
C LYS A 113 9.52 4.53 5.47
N VAL A 114 8.92 4.17 4.34
CA VAL A 114 9.44 3.06 3.51
C VAL A 114 10.88 3.33 3.10
N LEU A 115 11.20 4.55 2.62
CA LEU A 115 12.53 4.91 2.15
C LEU A 115 13.58 5.06 3.26
N LEU A 116 13.16 5.24 4.50
CA LEU A 116 14.06 5.16 5.66
C LEU A 116 14.56 3.72 5.89
N ILE A 117 13.70 2.73 5.67
CA ILE A 117 13.99 1.31 5.88
C ILE A 117 14.63 0.72 4.61
N ASP A 118 13.98 0.89 3.45
CA ASP A 118 14.48 0.47 2.14
C ASP A 118 14.70 1.68 1.21
N LYS A 119 15.93 2.19 1.20
CA LYS A 119 16.36 3.33 0.37
C LYS A 119 16.27 3.06 -1.14
N LYS A 120 16.12 1.79 -1.54
CA LYS A 120 16.05 1.34 -2.93
C LYS A 120 14.65 0.91 -3.36
N SER A 121 13.62 1.12 -2.54
CA SER A 121 12.25 0.83 -2.94
C SER A 121 11.85 1.69 -4.15
N THR A 122 11.89 1.10 -5.33
CA THR A 122 11.52 1.74 -6.60
C THR A 122 10.07 2.25 -6.54
N MET A 123 9.18 1.43 -5.98
CA MET A 123 7.76 1.75 -5.81
C MET A 123 7.56 2.97 -4.92
N ALA A 124 8.21 3.02 -3.74
CA ALA A 124 8.10 4.16 -2.83
C ALA A 124 8.64 5.45 -3.45
N LEU A 125 9.74 5.37 -4.22
CA LEU A 125 10.29 6.51 -4.95
C LEU A 125 9.31 7.03 -6.01
N ALA A 126 8.73 6.14 -6.81
CA ALA A 126 7.80 6.51 -7.87
C ALA A 126 6.50 7.11 -7.30
N TYR A 127 5.87 6.45 -6.34
CA TYR A 127 4.64 6.96 -5.72
C TYR A 127 4.84 8.26 -4.93
N LYS A 128 6.00 8.45 -4.29
CA LYS A 128 6.37 9.74 -3.72
C LYS A 128 6.49 10.80 -4.81
N GLY A 129 7.10 10.47 -5.94
CA GLY A 129 7.17 11.36 -7.10
C GLY A 129 5.78 11.76 -7.60
N LEU A 130 4.84 10.82 -7.71
CA LEU A 130 3.45 11.12 -8.09
C LEU A 130 2.80 12.11 -7.12
N SER A 131 2.86 11.83 -5.81
CA SER A 131 2.26 12.72 -4.81
C SER A 131 2.89 14.13 -4.79
N LEU A 132 4.20 14.23 -5.05
CA LEU A 132 4.88 15.51 -5.23
C LEU A 132 4.42 16.23 -6.50
N GLY A 133 4.15 15.49 -7.58
CA GLY A 133 3.62 16.02 -8.83
C GLY A 133 2.25 16.66 -8.64
N GLU A 134 1.33 15.99 -7.95
CA GLU A 134 0.00 16.49 -7.61
C GLU A 134 0.05 17.77 -6.76
N LEU A 135 1.06 17.90 -5.90
CA LEU A 135 1.32 19.12 -5.13
C LEU A 135 1.99 20.24 -5.94
N GLY A 136 2.27 20.04 -7.24
CA GLY A 136 2.97 20.99 -8.09
C GLY A 136 4.49 21.04 -7.89
N HIS A 137 5.07 20.18 -7.05
CA HIS A 137 6.51 20.08 -6.81
C HIS A 137 7.22 19.29 -7.92
N LEU A 138 7.05 19.73 -9.18
CA LEU A 138 7.45 18.97 -10.38
C LEU A 138 8.95 18.66 -10.44
N HIS A 139 9.82 19.57 -9.97
CA HIS A 139 11.27 19.31 -9.96
C HIS A 139 11.64 18.16 -9.01
N ASP A 140 11.03 18.12 -7.84
CA ASP A 140 11.26 17.06 -6.85
C ASP A 140 10.62 15.74 -7.32
N ALA A 141 9.45 15.80 -7.95
CA ALA A 141 8.83 14.64 -8.57
C ALA A 141 9.77 14.00 -9.60
N ILE A 142 10.30 14.79 -10.56
CA ILE A 142 11.25 14.31 -11.58
C ILE A 142 12.51 13.71 -10.92
N LYS A 143 13.02 14.33 -9.87
CA LYS A 143 14.18 13.81 -9.13
C LYS A 143 13.90 12.41 -8.56
N HIS A 144 12.72 12.20 -8.00
CA HIS A 144 12.33 10.91 -7.44
C HIS A 144 12.09 9.86 -8.53
N PHE A 145 11.47 10.21 -9.66
CA PHE A 145 11.33 9.31 -10.81
C PHE A 145 12.70 8.91 -11.38
N LYS A 146 13.62 9.86 -11.56
CA LYS A 146 14.99 9.54 -11.99
C LYS A 146 15.70 8.58 -11.04
N LYS A 147 15.49 8.76 -9.73
CA LYS A 147 16.06 7.85 -8.72
C LYS A 147 15.45 6.45 -8.81
N ALA A 148 14.14 6.34 -9.00
CA ALA A 148 13.47 5.05 -9.24
C ALA A 148 14.05 4.36 -10.47
N LEU A 149 14.19 5.10 -11.58
CA LEU A 149 14.72 4.59 -12.85
C LEU A 149 16.22 4.25 -12.80
N SER A 150 16.99 4.83 -11.87
CA SER A 150 18.36 4.42 -11.64
C SER A 150 18.49 3.06 -10.96
N ILE A 151 17.41 2.59 -10.33
CA ILE A 151 17.33 1.27 -9.68
C ILE A 151 16.69 0.26 -10.64
N ASP A 152 15.57 0.63 -11.23
CA ASP A 152 14.86 -0.14 -12.24
C ASP A 152 14.55 0.75 -13.45
N LYS A 153 15.35 0.61 -14.51
CA LYS A 153 15.25 1.44 -15.74
C LYS A 153 13.97 1.16 -16.55
N TYR A 154 13.32 0.04 -16.32
CA TYR A 154 12.10 -0.39 -17.02
C TYR A 154 10.82 -0.12 -16.21
N TYR A 155 10.90 0.58 -15.09
CA TYR A 155 9.73 0.88 -14.29
C TYR A 155 8.83 1.90 -14.99
N ASP A 156 7.86 1.42 -15.75
CA ASP A 156 6.99 2.20 -16.65
C ASP A 156 6.32 3.38 -15.98
N LEU A 157 5.76 3.19 -14.78
CA LEU A 157 5.12 4.26 -14.03
C LEU A 157 6.06 5.47 -13.84
N ALA A 158 7.32 5.23 -13.48
CA ALA A 158 8.28 6.31 -13.28
C ALA A 158 8.72 6.94 -14.60
N ASN A 159 8.81 6.17 -15.70
CA ASN A 159 9.13 6.71 -17.02
C ASN A 159 8.03 7.65 -17.52
N ILE A 160 6.80 7.18 -17.57
CA ILE A 160 5.65 7.93 -18.05
C ILE A 160 5.45 9.20 -17.20
N SER A 161 5.45 9.07 -15.88
CA SER A 161 5.22 10.19 -14.98
C SER A 161 6.33 11.23 -15.02
N LYS A 162 7.59 10.81 -15.22
CA LYS A 162 8.73 11.72 -15.44
C LYS A 162 8.54 12.56 -16.70
N GLU A 163 8.14 11.94 -17.80
CA GLU A 163 7.92 12.64 -19.10
C GLU A 163 6.79 13.65 -18.97
N LEU A 164 5.65 13.24 -18.39
CA LEU A 164 4.52 14.14 -18.15
C LEU A 164 4.92 15.36 -17.29
N ALA A 165 5.64 15.14 -16.20
CA ALA A 165 6.10 16.22 -15.33
C ALA A 165 7.10 17.15 -16.04
N GLN A 166 7.95 16.64 -16.92
CA GLN A 166 8.88 17.45 -17.74
C GLN A 166 8.13 18.30 -18.76
N ASP A 167 7.12 17.74 -19.42
CA ASP A 167 6.35 18.47 -20.43
C ASP A 167 5.48 19.56 -19.79
N LEU A 168 4.90 19.29 -18.62
CA LEU A 168 4.19 20.30 -17.84
C LEU A 168 5.11 21.45 -17.43
N LEU A 169 6.33 21.15 -16.98
CA LEU A 169 7.34 22.18 -16.67
C LEU A 169 7.71 23.05 -17.89
N LYS A 170 7.86 22.43 -19.09
CA LYS A 170 8.12 23.17 -20.32
C LYS A 170 6.97 24.09 -20.68
N SER A 171 5.74 23.61 -20.56
CA SER A 171 4.52 24.40 -20.83
C SER A 171 4.41 25.61 -19.92
N ILE A 172 4.58 25.43 -18.60
CA ILE A 172 4.57 26.53 -17.62
C ILE A 172 5.64 27.59 -17.93
N LYS A 173 6.86 27.19 -18.31
CA LYS A 173 7.93 28.11 -18.69
C LYS A 173 7.58 28.91 -19.94
N LYS A 174 6.97 28.26 -20.94
CA LYS A 174 6.56 28.90 -22.20
C LYS A 174 5.44 29.95 -21.97
N GLU A 175 4.50 29.66 -21.08
CA GLU A 175 3.45 30.62 -20.72
C GLU A 175 4.01 31.85 -20.01
N LYS A 176 4.88 31.65 -19.02
CA LYS A 176 5.55 32.73 -18.31
C LYS A 176 6.39 33.64 -19.21
N SER A 177 7.01 33.08 -20.25
CA SER A 177 7.80 33.85 -21.22
C SER A 177 6.94 34.67 -22.22
N LYS A 178 5.63 34.40 -22.32
CA LYS A 178 4.70 35.17 -23.18
C LYS A 178 4.02 36.33 -22.45
N THR A 179 4.06 36.30 -21.12
CA THR A 179 3.41 37.31 -20.26
C THR A 179 4.37 38.35 -19.70
N GLN A 180 5.65 38.26 -20.05
CA GLN A 180 6.69 39.26 -19.85
C GLN A 180 7.00 40.00 -21.18
#